data_911c6cfa09cd6eef8a4cbc286a110bae
#
_entry.id   911c6cfa09cd6eef8a4cbc286a110bae
#
_cell.length_a   1.000
_cell.length_b   1.000
_cell.length_c   1.000
_cell.angle_alpha   90.00
_cell.angle_beta   90.00
_cell.angle_gamma   90.00
#
_symmetry.space_group_name_H-M   'P 1'
#
loop_
_entity.id
_entity.type
_entity.pdbx_description
1 polymer ?
#
loop_
_entity_poly.entity_id
_entity_poly.type
_entity_poly.pdbx_seq_one_letter_code
_entity_poly.pdbx_strand_id
1 'polypeptide(L)'
;MKILAGICDASAFLGTIGALNEIVHTSNDLDDLKQWAGSNYTGEQKYIAKQAVRDKNVITANGTAPMEFAKEILIALNVAAEEKILDWYNFHKLGFYTAPMPQM
;
A
#
# COMPACT_ATOMS: atom_id res chain seq x y z
N MET A 1 17.56 -0.62 -4.31
CA MET A 1 16.62 0.23 -3.54
C MET A 1 15.87 -0.63 -2.54
N LYS A 2 15.79 -0.18 -1.32
CA LYS A 2 15.01 -0.88 -0.28
C LYS A 2 13.56 -0.40 -0.32
N ILE A 3 12.64 -1.34 -0.19
CA ILE A 3 11.22 -1.05 -0.13
C ILE A 3 10.76 -1.09 1.33
N LEU A 4 10.05 -0.06 1.74
CA LEU A 4 9.44 0.03 3.06
C LEU A 4 7.92 -0.06 2.87
N ALA A 5 7.30 -1.05 3.48
CA ALA A 5 5.88 -1.30 3.24
C ALA A 5 5.14 -1.56 4.55
N GLY A 6 3.96 -0.98 4.69
CA GLY A 6 3.12 -1.17 5.87
C GLY A 6 1.64 -1.23 5.50
N ILE A 7 0.94 -2.23 6.00
CA ILE A 7 -0.50 -2.41 5.82
C ILE A 7 -1.16 -2.36 7.20
N CYS A 8 -2.36 -1.77 7.27
CA CYS A 8 -3.15 -1.72 8.50
C CYS A 8 -2.35 -0.99 9.60
N ASP A 9 -2.21 -1.58 10.77
CA ASP A 9 -1.50 -0.96 11.90
C ASP A 9 -0.02 -0.75 11.62
N ALA A 10 0.59 -1.52 10.72
CA ALA A 10 1.97 -1.30 10.32
C ALA A 10 2.14 0.05 9.61
N SER A 11 1.13 0.51 8.86
CA SER A 11 1.18 1.84 8.26
C SER A 11 1.20 2.93 9.35
N ALA A 12 0.46 2.74 10.42
CA ALA A 12 0.47 3.66 11.55
C ALA A 12 1.84 3.68 12.24
N PHE A 13 2.48 2.52 12.36
CA PHE A 13 3.84 2.45 12.89
C PHE A 13 4.81 3.29 12.04
N LEU A 14 4.68 3.23 10.71
CA LEU A 14 5.50 4.07 9.83
C LEU A 14 5.27 5.56 10.11
N GLY A 15 4.03 5.93 10.43
CA GLY A 15 3.72 7.30 10.87
C GLY A 15 4.45 7.67 12.14
N THR A 16 4.54 6.75 13.09
CA THR A 16 5.21 6.96 14.37
C THR A 16 6.69 7.30 14.21
N ILE A 17 7.36 6.70 13.23
CA ILE A 17 8.79 6.95 12.98
C ILE A 17 9.03 8.07 11.96
N GLY A 18 7.97 8.78 11.56
CA GLY A 18 8.10 9.92 10.64
C GLY A 18 8.28 9.55 9.18
N ALA A 19 8.15 8.27 8.81
CA ALA A 19 8.43 7.79 7.46
C ALA A 19 7.43 8.26 6.43
N LEU A 20 6.26 8.76 6.84
CA LEU A 20 5.19 9.18 5.96
C LEU A 20 5.12 10.69 5.72
N ASN A 21 5.96 11.47 6.38
CA ASN A 21 5.79 12.91 6.43
C ASN A 21 6.03 13.61 5.10
N GLU A 22 6.89 13.05 4.25
CA GLU A 22 7.29 13.69 2.99
C GLU A 22 6.73 12.96 1.75
N ILE A 23 5.85 12.00 1.93
CA ILE A 23 5.34 11.17 0.83
C ILE A 23 3.82 11.11 0.85
N VAL A 24 3.23 10.82 -0.31
CA VAL A 24 1.82 10.47 -0.42
C VAL A 24 1.63 9.08 0.19
N HIS A 25 0.62 8.94 1.03
CA HIS A 25 0.44 7.70 1.79
C HIS A 25 -1.03 7.51 2.18
N THR A 26 -1.32 6.33 2.70
CA THR A 26 -2.63 6.00 3.26
C THR A 26 -2.47 5.17 4.53
N SER A 27 -3.57 4.88 5.18
CA SER A 27 -3.68 4.01 6.34
C SER A 27 -5.13 3.54 6.44
N ASN A 28 -5.55 3.00 7.57
CA ASN A 28 -6.95 2.61 7.77
C ASN A 28 -7.87 3.83 7.79
N ASP A 29 -7.43 4.88 8.47
CA ASP A 29 -8.19 6.11 8.65
C ASP A 29 -7.23 7.21 9.09
N LEU A 30 -7.44 8.44 8.62
CA LEU A 30 -6.53 9.54 8.94
C LEU A 30 -6.54 9.87 10.43
N ASP A 31 -7.71 9.94 11.05
CA ASP A 31 -7.79 10.28 12.48
C ASP A 31 -7.13 9.20 13.34
N ASP A 32 -7.33 7.95 12.98
CA ASP A 32 -6.70 6.81 13.65
C ASP A 32 -5.17 6.87 13.49
N LEU A 33 -4.70 7.18 12.30
CA LEU A 33 -3.26 7.33 12.04
C LEU A 33 -2.67 8.44 12.88
N LYS A 34 -3.33 9.59 12.95
CA LYS A 34 -2.87 10.74 13.74
C LYS A 34 -2.80 10.39 15.22
N GLN A 35 -3.80 9.70 15.72
CA GLN A 35 -3.86 9.30 17.12
C GLN A 35 -2.76 8.31 17.47
N TRP A 36 -2.55 7.31 16.61
CA TRP A 36 -1.52 6.28 16.80
C TRP A 36 -0.11 6.85 16.70
N ALA A 37 0.13 7.63 15.66
CA ALA A 37 1.47 8.09 15.33
C ALA A 37 1.94 9.25 16.23
N GLY A 38 1.01 10.05 16.73
CA GLY A 38 1.34 11.14 17.62
C GLY A 38 2.06 12.29 16.93
N SER A 39 2.87 13.02 17.69
CA SER A 39 3.47 14.26 17.23
C SER A 39 4.54 14.08 16.16
N ASN A 40 5.06 12.87 16.00
CA ASN A 40 6.05 12.59 14.94
C ASN A 40 5.42 12.53 13.55
N TYR A 41 4.09 12.40 13.47
CA TYR A 41 3.39 12.37 12.18
C TYR A 41 2.98 13.79 11.80
N THR A 42 3.59 14.33 10.75
CA THR A 42 3.31 15.66 10.22
C THR A 42 2.90 15.62 8.75
N GLY A 43 2.53 14.44 8.25
CA GLY A 43 2.23 14.21 6.84
C GLY A 43 0.76 14.27 6.46
N GLU A 44 -0.11 14.83 7.29
CA GLU A 44 -1.56 14.84 7.10
C GLU A 44 -1.97 15.33 5.69
N GLN A 45 -1.30 16.35 5.18
CA GLN A 45 -1.64 16.94 3.89
C GLN A 45 -1.34 16.01 2.71
N LYS A 46 -0.53 14.99 2.93
CA LYS A 46 -0.18 14.01 1.90
C LYS A 46 -0.94 12.70 2.04
N TYR A 47 -1.84 12.63 3.02
CA TYR A 47 -2.72 11.47 3.19
C TYR A 47 -3.78 11.44 2.10
N ILE A 48 -4.02 10.28 1.51
CA ILE A 48 -5.14 10.09 0.58
C ILE A 48 -5.92 8.83 0.96
N ALA A 49 -7.24 8.88 0.80
CA ALA A 49 -8.13 7.76 1.10
C ALA A 49 -8.17 6.83 -0.12
N LYS A 50 -7.25 5.88 -0.16
CA LYS A 50 -7.11 4.93 -1.26
C LYS A 50 -6.71 3.58 -0.67
N GLN A 51 -7.02 2.49 -1.38
CA GLN A 51 -6.75 1.14 -0.87
C GLN A 51 -5.27 0.91 -0.61
N ALA A 52 -4.41 1.27 -1.56
CA ALA A 52 -2.96 1.19 -1.39
C ALA A 52 -2.30 2.33 -2.15
N VAL A 53 -1.21 2.83 -1.63
CA VAL A 53 -0.47 3.97 -2.19
C VAL A 53 1.01 3.61 -2.21
N ARG A 54 1.65 3.86 -3.33
CA ARG A 54 3.11 3.78 -3.44
C ARG A 54 3.63 5.14 -3.83
N ASP A 55 4.57 5.65 -3.04
CA ASP A 55 5.30 6.88 -3.35
C ASP A 55 6.77 6.62 -3.03
N LYS A 56 7.64 6.83 -4.02
CA LYS A 56 9.05 6.49 -3.92
C LYS A 56 9.20 5.01 -3.54
N ASN A 57 9.89 4.73 -2.45
CA ASN A 57 10.11 3.35 -1.99
C ASN A 57 9.20 2.96 -0.83
N VAL A 58 8.14 3.73 -0.57
CA VAL A 58 7.24 3.48 0.56
C VAL A 58 5.86 3.09 0.02
N ILE A 59 5.32 2.00 0.55
CA ILE A 59 4.00 1.47 0.19
C ILE A 59 3.17 1.38 1.44
N THR A 60 1.99 1.97 1.43
CA THR A 60 1.04 1.89 2.54
C THR A 60 -0.31 1.42 2.04
N ALA A 61 -1.08 0.76 2.90
CA ALA A 61 -2.40 0.25 2.56
C ALA A 61 -3.27 0.16 3.81
N ASN A 62 -4.59 0.21 3.62
CA ASN A 62 -5.50 -0.07 4.71
C ASN A 62 -5.69 -1.58 4.89
N GLY A 63 -6.26 -1.99 6.03
CA GLY A 63 -6.36 -3.39 6.41
C GLY A 63 -7.28 -4.23 5.52
N THR A 64 -8.09 -3.59 4.65
CA THR A 64 -8.97 -4.32 3.74
C THR A 64 -8.36 -4.52 2.36
N ALA A 65 -7.09 -4.14 2.17
CA ALA A 65 -6.44 -4.10 0.86
C ALA A 65 -5.20 -4.99 0.74
N PRO A 66 -5.22 -6.26 1.21
CA PRO A 66 -4.03 -7.10 1.08
C PRO A 66 -3.64 -7.36 -0.37
N MET A 67 -4.61 -7.46 -1.29
CA MET A 67 -4.32 -7.72 -2.70
C MET A 67 -3.67 -6.50 -3.35
N GLU A 68 -4.21 -5.31 -3.10
CA GLU A 68 -3.63 -4.07 -3.62
C GLU A 68 -2.23 -3.84 -3.04
N PHE A 69 -2.05 -4.14 -1.77
CA PHE A 69 -0.76 -4.03 -1.11
C PHE A 69 0.27 -4.93 -1.76
N ALA A 70 -0.08 -6.21 -1.95
CA ALA A 70 0.81 -7.18 -2.61
C ALA A 70 1.14 -6.75 -4.05
N LYS A 71 0.15 -6.28 -4.79
CA LYS A 71 0.35 -5.80 -6.15
C LYS A 71 1.40 -4.69 -6.19
N GLU A 72 1.30 -3.70 -5.34
CA GLU A 72 2.25 -2.59 -5.33
C GLU A 72 3.66 -3.04 -4.96
N ILE A 73 3.78 -3.97 -4.02
CA ILE A 73 5.09 -4.52 -3.64
C ILE A 73 5.73 -5.26 -4.81
N LEU A 74 4.96 -6.11 -5.50
CA LEU A 74 5.49 -6.87 -6.64
C LEU A 74 5.94 -5.95 -7.76
N ILE A 75 5.19 -4.89 -8.04
CA ILE A 75 5.58 -3.89 -9.04
C ILE A 75 6.87 -3.18 -8.59
N ALA A 76 6.93 -2.75 -7.35
CA ALA A 76 8.08 -2.02 -6.82
C ALA A 76 9.35 -2.86 -6.85
N LEU A 77 9.24 -4.16 -6.58
CA LEU A 77 10.38 -5.09 -6.60
C LEU A 77 10.76 -5.51 -8.02
N ASN A 78 9.93 -5.18 -9.02
CA ASN A 78 10.20 -5.48 -10.42
C ASN A 78 10.43 -6.99 -10.67
N VAL A 79 9.61 -7.83 -10.03
CA VAL A 79 9.76 -9.29 -10.10
C VAL A 79 9.23 -9.87 -11.41
N ALA A 80 8.38 -9.13 -12.12
CA ALA A 80 7.80 -9.54 -13.40
C ALA A 80 7.33 -8.29 -14.15
N ALA A 81 6.97 -8.44 -15.43
CA ALA A 81 6.37 -7.35 -16.19
C ALA A 81 5.09 -6.87 -15.49
N GLU A 82 4.86 -5.57 -15.49
CA GLU A 82 3.71 -4.98 -14.79
C GLU A 82 2.38 -5.59 -15.24
N GLU A 83 2.20 -5.83 -16.54
CA GLU A 83 0.96 -6.41 -17.04
C GLU A 83 0.70 -7.80 -16.48
N LYS A 84 1.74 -8.60 -16.24
CA LYS A 84 1.60 -9.93 -15.63
C LYS A 84 1.19 -9.82 -14.17
N ILE A 85 1.74 -8.83 -13.47
CA ILE A 85 1.36 -8.57 -12.08
C ILE A 85 -0.10 -8.12 -12.01
N LEU A 86 -0.53 -7.26 -12.94
CA LEU A 86 -1.92 -6.81 -12.99
C LEU A 86 -2.87 -7.96 -13.32
N ASP A 87 -2.50 -8.88 -14.22
CA ASP A 87 -3.30 -10.06 -14.52
C ASP A 87 -3.46 -10.95 -13.29
N TRP A 88 -2.37 -11.17 -12.56
CA TRP A 88 -2.38 -11.92 -11.31
C TRP A 88 -3.27 -11.24 -10.27
N TYR A 89 -3.14 -9.93 -10.12
CA TYR A 89 -3.95 -9.15 -9.21
C TYR A 89 -5.44 -9.26 -9.54
N ASN A 90 -5.79 -9.06 -10.81
CA ASN A 90 -7.19 -9.14 -11.25
C ASN A 90 -7.78 -10.53 -11.01
N PHE A 91 -7.01 -11.57 -11.27
CA PHE A 91 -7.45 -12.94 -11.04
C PHE A 91 -7.80 -13.17 -9.57
N HIS A 92 -6.92 -12.75 -8.67
CA HIS A 92 -7.13 -12.95 -7.24
C HIS A 92 -8.20 -12.00 -6.66
N LYS A 93 -8.31 -10.80 -7.22
CA LYS A 93 -9.30 -9.82 -6.76
C LYS A 93 -10.71 -10.20 -7.19
N LEU A 94 -10.87 -10.61 -8.45
CA LEU A 94 -12.18 -10.93 -9.03
C LEU A 94 -12.58 -12.38 -8.84
N GLY A 95 -11.61 -13.27 -8.66
CA GLY A 95 -11.87 -14.67 -8.39
C GLY A 95 -11.87 -15.56 -9.62
N PHE A 96 -11.87 -16.85 -9.35
CA PHE A 96 -11.64 -17.90 -10.34
C PHE A 96 -12.70 -17.92 -11.45
N TYR A 97 -13.93 -17.57 -11.12
CA TYR A 97 -15.04 -17.65 -12.07
C TYR A 97 -15.29 -16.36 -12.85
N THR A 98 -14.66 -15.26 -12.45
CA THR A 98 -14.94 -13.93 -13.01
C THR A 98 -13.78 -13.42 -13.87
N ALA A 99 -12.55 -13.66 -13.46
CA ALA A 99 -11.37 -13.18 -14.17
C ALA A 99 -10.75 -14.28 -15.02
N PRO A 100 -10.11 -13.93 -16.16
CA PRO A 100 -9.37 -14.91 -16.93
C PRO A 100 -8.16 -15.43 -16.16
N MET A 101 -7.80 -16.69 -16.43
CA MET A 101 -6.60 -17.30 -15.83
C MET A 101 -5.36 -16.55 -16.28
N PRO A 102 -4.48 -16.12 -15.37
CA PRO A 102 -3.25 -15.44 -15.77
C PRO A 102 -2.33 -16.34 -16.57
N GLN A 103 -1.65 -15.77 -17.54
CA GLN A 103 -0.60 -16.43 -18.29
C GLN A 103 0.71 -16.27 -17.52
N MET A 104 1.24 -17.37 -17.05
CA MET A 104 2.47 -17.38 -16.28
C MET A 104 3.70 -17.61 -17.16
#